data_e6d801eb186e08d9764d9fa695fdfaac
#
_entry.id   e6d801eb186e08d9764d9fa695fdfaac
#
_cell.length_a   1.000
_cell.length_b   1.000
_cell.length_c   1.000
_cell.angle_alpha   90.00
_cell.angle_beta   90.00
_cell.angle_gamma   90.00
#
_symmetry.space_group_name_H-M   'P 1'
#
loop_
_entity.id
_entity.type
_entity.pdbx_description
1 polymer ?
#
loop_
_entity_poly.entity_id
_entity_poly.type
_entity_poly.pdbx_seq_one_letter_code
_entity_poly.pdbx_strand_id
1 'polypeptide(L)'
;MRMFRLAILLGLGFLMTGCATRPEVRSQAAANANLASYHTYAFVAKPGTDKGADYKTLTTQSIERAVGREMFLRGYAPAPLGEADLLINFNVKEKDKVEGNPGPTAGWGYGWGRLYGYGYGLGFDDYYNGVTTVTEGSLMIDVIDRVRNEVVWSGTAVGELTKKVLDNPDPAIDRSVTAIFARYPITAR
;
A
#
# COMPACT_ATOMS: atom_id res chain seq x y z
N MET A 1 20.18 -30.79 42.40
CA MET A 1 19.84 -31.16 41.01
C MET A 1 18.39 -30.88 40.62
N ARG A 2 17.54 -30.31 41.44
CA ARG A 2 16.11 -29.95 41.10
C ARG A 2 15.92 -28.50 40.63
N MET A 3 16.85 -27.61 40.93
CA MET A 3 16.73 -26.18 40.53
C MET A 3 17.21 -25.89 39.11
N PHE A 4 17.99 -26.78 38.48
CA PHE A 4 18.49 -26.59 37.11
C PHE A 4 17.48 -26.97 36.01
N ARG A 5 16.43 -27.71 36.38
CA ARG A 5 15.37 -28.11 35.40
C ARG A 5 14.27 -27.10 35.25
N LEU A 6 14.14 -26.14 36.17
CA LEU A 6 13.08 -25.08 36.10
C LEU A 6 13.48 -23.89 35.21
N ALA A 7 14.76 -23.66 35.00
CA ALA A 7 15.29 -22.55 34.19
C ALA A 7 15.19 -22.78 32.68
N ILE A 8 15.10 -24.03 32.25
CA ILE A 8 15.06 -24.38 30.79
C ILE A 8 13.65 -24.26 30.22
N LEU A 9 12.60 -24.31 31.04
CA LEU A 9 11.21 -24.20 30.60
C LEU A 9 10.71 -22.75 30.40
N LEU A 10 11.44 -21.75 30.88
CA LEU A 10 11.07 -20.34 30.75
C LEU A 10 11.63 -19.66 29.48
N GLY A 11 12.53 -20.32 28.75
CA GLY A 11 13.21 -19.77 27.57
C GLY A 11 12.54 -20.04 26.22
N LEU A 12 11.48 -20.85 26.14
CA LEU A 12 10.94 -21.34 24.85
C LEU A 12 9.61 -20.63 24.42
N GLY A 13 9.25 -19.53 25.08
CA GLY A 13 7.94 -18.90 24.90
C GLY A 13 7.87 -17.67 23.99
N PHE A 14 8.93 -17.25 23.27
CA PHE A 14 8.92 -15.91 22.65
C PHE A 14 9.40 -15.87 21.19
N LEU A 15 8.91 -16.74 20.32
CA LEU A 15 9.14 -16.64 18.88
C LEU A 15 7.84 -16.83 18.08
N MET A 16 6.78 -16.11 18.46
CA MET A 16 5.64 -15.85 17.59
C MET A 16 5.86 -14.51 16.88
N THR A 17 6.89 -14.40 16.03
CA THR A 17 6.96 -13.32 15.05
C THR A 17 5.89 -13.58 14.00
N GLY A 18 4.69 -13.01 14.20
CA GLY A 18 3.64 -13.00 13.19
C GLY A 18 4.22 -12.42 11.90
N CYS A 19 4.27 -13.21 10.85
CA CYS A 19 4.60 -12.76 9.50
C CYS A 19 3.52 -11.77 9.06
N ALA A 20 3.67 -10.48 9.38
CA ALA A 20 2.90 -9.43 8.76
C ALA A 20 3.39 -9.35 7.30
N THR A 21 2.54 -9.70 6.35
CA THR A 21 2.83 -9.59 4.92
C THR A 21 3.24 -8.15 4.63
N ARG A 22 4.47 -7.95 4.19
CA ARG A 22 4.98 -6.61 3.84
C ARG A 22 4.38 -6.21 2.50
N PRO A 23 3.94 -4.95 2.34
CA PRO A 23 3.45 -4.48 1.05
C PRO A 23 4.59 -4.47 0.01
N GLU A 24 4.26 -4.78 -1.24
CA GLU A 24 5.17 -4.56 -2.36
C GLU A 24 5.29 -3.05 -2.61
N VAL A 25 6.53 -2.52 -2.65
CA VAL A 25 6.75 -1.08 -2.80
C VAL A 25 7.55 -0.78 -4.06
N ARG A 26 7.05 0.18 -4.83
CA ARG A 26 7.72 0.78 -6.00
C ARG A 26 7.84 2.27 -5.79
N SER A 27 8.91 2.88 -6.31
CA SER A 27 9.11 4.33 -6.27
C SER A 27 9.84 4.81 -7.50
N GLN A 28 9.60 6.07 -7.86
CA GLN A 28 10.26 6.78 -8.95
C GLN A 28 10.54 8.21 -8.53
N ALA A 29 11.71 8.73 -8.88
CA ALA A 29 12.08 10.12 -8.70
C ALA A 29 12.35 10.77 -10.07
N ALA A 30 12.03 12.06 -10.20
CA ALA A 30 12.42 12.82 -11.37
C ALA A 30 13.95 12.97 -11.40
N ALA A 31 14.57 12.80 -12.57
CA ALA A 31 16.03 12.78 -12.70
C ALA A 31 16.71 14.08 -12.26
N ASN A 32 16.00 15.21 -12.32
CA ASN A 32 16.47 16.55 -11.97
C ASN A 32 15.93 17.04 -10.61
N ALA A 33 15.29 16.19 -9.82
CA ALA A 33 14.73 16.57 -8.53
C ALA A 33 15.83 16.70 -7.46
N ASN A 34 16.05 17.93 -6.96
CA ASN A 34 16.88 18.18 -5.79
C ASN A 34 15.99 18.22 -4.53
N LEU A 35 15.57 17.03 -4.05
CA LEU A 35 14.69 16.93 -2.88
C LEU A 35 15.26 17.55 -1.60
N ALA A 36 16.59 17.67 -1.50
CA ALA A 36 17.26 18.29 -0.35
C ALA A 36 17.11 19.83 -0.31
N SER A 37 16.70 20.47 -1.39
CA SER A 37 16.51 21.92 -1.44
C SER A 37 15.14 22.39 -0.91
N TYR A 38 14.19 21.48 -0.74
CA TYR A 38 12.87 21.80 -0.19
C TYR A 38 12.88 21.64 1.33
N HIS A 39 12.11 22.49 2.00
CA HIS A 39 12.06 22.52 3.47
C HIS A 39 10.64 22.42 4.03
N THR A 40 9.64 22.73 3.20
CA THR A 40 8.25 22.80 3.63
C THR A 40 7.34 21.97 2.73
N TYR A 41 6.23 21.51 3.32
CA TYR A 41 5.22 20.79 2.56
C TYR A 41 3.79 21.20 2.99
N ALA A 42 2.84 20.96 2.09
CA ALA A 42 1.41 20.99 2.37
C ALA A 42 0.72 19.82 1.67
N PHE A 43 -0.44 19.44 2.16
CA PHE A 43 -1.31 18.54 1.41
C PHE A 43 -2.11 19.32 0.36
N VAL A 44 -2.39 18.71 -0.79
CA VAL A 44 -3.29 19.30 -1.79
C VAL A 44 -4.68 19.52 -1.17
N ALA A 45 -5.41 20.52 -1.60
CA ALA A 45 -6.72 20.87 -1.04
C ALA A 45 -7.74 19.72 -1.11
N LYS A 46 -7.69 18.90 -2.16
CA LYS A 46 -8.56 17.73 -2.37
C LYS A 46 -7.74 16.54 -2.86
N PRO A 47 -7.21 15.70 -1.94
CA PRO A 47 -6.47 14.49 -2.30
C PRO A 47 -7.35 13.51 -3.07
N GLY A 48 -6.72 12.57 -3.78
CA GLY A 48 -7.45 11.57 -4.56
C GLY A 48 -8.40 10.68 -3.75
N THR A 49 -8.15 10.51 -2.45
CA THR A 49 -9.02 9.77 -1.51
C THR A 49 -10.29 10.53 -1.13
N ASP A 50 -10.36 11.84 -1.37
CA ASP A 50 -11.56 12.66 -1.16
C ASP A 50 -12.28 12.97 -2.49
N LYS A 51 -11.86 12.34 -3.58
CA LYS A 51 -12.50 12.50 -4.88
C LYS A 51 -13.94 12.00 -4.82
N GLY A 52 -14.91 12.90 -5.04
CA GLY A 52 -16.34 12.60 -4.95
C GLY A 52 -16.98 12.87 -3.58
N ALA A 53 -16.19 13.24 -2.56
CA ALA A 53 -16.69 13.70 -1.26
C ALA A 53 -16.54 15.23 -1.12
N ASP A 54 -17.46 15.85 -0.38
CA ASP A 54 -17.39 17.27 -0.02
C ASP A 54 -16.80 17.49 1.38
N TYR A 55 -16.22 16.45 1.94
CA TYR A 55 -15.60 16.42 3.26
C TYR A 55 -14.32 15.60 3.22
N LYS A 56 -13.47 15.80 4.23
CA LYS A 56 -12.26 15.00 4.43
C LYS A 56 -12.60 13.63 5.03
N THR A 57 -12.30 12.56 4.30
CA THR A 57 -12.57 11.18 4.73
C THR A 57 -11.66 10.74 5.89
N LEU A 58 -12.05 9.72 6.64
CA LEU A 58 -11.19 9.13 7.68
C LEU A 58 -9.92 8.54 7.10
N THR A 59 -10.00 7.94 5.92
CA THR A 59 -8.83 7.42 5.18
C THR A 59 -7.84 8.54 4.87
N THR A 60 -8.32 9.69 4.38
CA THR A 60 -7.48 10.88 4.15
C THR A 60 -6.80 11.32 5.43
N GLN A 61 -7.54 11.44 6.55
CA GLN A 61 -6.98 11.86 7.84
C GLN A 61 -5.88 10.90 8.33
N SER A 62 -6.08 9.60 8.18
CA SER A 62 -5.09 8.59 8.58
C SER A 62 -3.83 8.65 7.72
N ILE A 63 -3.97 8.83 6.39
CA ILE A 63 -2.84 8.98 5.48
C ILE A 63 -2.08 10.27 5.77
N GLU A 64 -2.77 11.42 5.93
CA GLU A 64 -2.13 12.70 6.27
C GLU A 64 -1.31 12.61 7.56
N ARG A 65 -1.87 11.97 8.61
CA ARG A 65 -1.16 11.75 9.86
C ARG A 65 0.12 10.93 9.66
N ALA A 66 0.04 9.82 8.92
CA ALA A 66 1.18 8.95 8.66
C ALA A 66 2.24 9.63 7.78
N VAL A 67 1.83 10.30 6.70
CA VAL A 67 2.72 11.06 5.81
C VAL A 67 3.37 12.23 6.54
N GLY A 68 2.59 12.97 7.33
CA GLY A 68 3.11 14.10 8.13
C GLY A 68 4.23 13.67 9.08
N ARG A 69 4.07 12.52 9.74
CA ARG A 69 5.13 11.90 10.57
C ARG A 69 6.39 11.61 9.75
N GLU A 70 6.26 10.99 8.59
CA GLU A 70 7.40 10.64 7.74
C GLU A 70 8.11 11.87 7.14
N MET A 71 7.36 12.92 6.79
CA MET A 71 7.91 14.20 6.33
C MET A 71 8.67 14.90 7.46
N PHE A 72 8.10 14.96 8.66
CA PHE A 72 8.75 15.54 9.84
C PHE A 72 10.07 14.83 10.18
N LEU A 73 10.10 13.51 10.16
CA LEU A 73 11.32 12.73 10.40
C LEU A 73 12.43 13.03 9.38
N ARG A 74 12.09 13.54 8.21
CA ARG A 74 13.03 13.93 7.16
C ARG A 74 13.39 15.42 7.16
N GLY A 75 12.88 16.16 8.15
CA GLY A 75 13.19 17.57 8.36
C GLY A 75 12.32 18.53 7.54
N TYR A 76 11.21 18.09 6.97
CA TYR A 76 10.24 18.97 6.33
C TYR A 76 9.24 19.51 7.35
N ALA A 77 8.96 20.81 7.30
CA ALA A 77 7.95 21.45 8.14
C ALA A 77 6.62 21.63 7.37
N PRO A 78 5.47 21.50 8.03
CA PRO A 78 4.20 21.85 7.41
C PRO A 78 4.11 23.36 7.17
N ALA A 79 3.53 23.78 6.05
CA ALA A 79 3.30 25.18 5.70
C ALA A 79 1.90 25.37 5.07
N PRO A 80 1.40 26.60 4.97
CA PRO A 80 0.20 26.91 4.23
C PRO A 80 0.29 26.46 2.75
N LEU A 81 -0.82 26.01 2.17
CA LEU A 81 -0.87 25.46 0.80
C LEU A 81 -0.20 26.38 -0.24
N GLY A 82 -0.38 27.70 -0.13
CA GLY A 82 0.18 28.67 -1.07
C GLY A 82 1.67 29.00 -0.85
N GLU A 83 2.27 28.56 0.27
CA GLU A 83 3.63 28.92 0.68
C GLU A 83 4.58 27.72 0.76
N ALA A 84 4.04 26.50 0.78
CA ALA A 84 4.83 25.27 0.83
C ALA A 84 5.72 25.10 -0.41
N ASP A 85 6.89 24.50 -0.24
CA ASP A 85 7.76 24.11 -1.35
C ASP A 85 7.18 22.91 -2.11
N LEU A 86 6.68 21.93 -1.35
CA LEU A 86 6.14 20.68 -1.85
C LEU A 86 4.64 20.56 -1.59
N LEU A 87 3.91 19.98 -2.52
CA LEU A 87 2.55 19.53 -2.33
C LEU A 87 2.52 18.00 -2.30
N ILE A 88 1.77 17.45 -1.35
CA ILE A 88 1.58 16.01 -1.22
C ILE A 88 0.17 15.66 -1.68
N ASN A 89 0.09 14.80 -2.69
CA ASN A 89 -1.13 14.15 -3.10
C ASN A 89 -1.06 12.65 -2.83
N PHE A 90 -2.19 12.02 -2.61
CA PHE A 90 -2.25 10.56 -2.45
C PHE A 90 -3.58 10.01 -2.97
N ASN A 91 -3.53 8.75 -3.38
CA ASN A 91 -4.64 8.05 -3.99
C ASN A 91 -4.68 6.60 -3.48
N VAL A 92 -5.87 6.09 -3.23
CA VAL A 92 -6.08 4.67 -2.93
C VAL A 92 -6.89 4.05 -4.05
N LYS A 93 -6.48 2.87 -4.51
CA LYS A 93 -7.21 2.07 -5.49
C LYS A 93 -7.35 0.65 -4.98
N GLU A 94 -8.48 0.05 -5.28
CA GLU A 94 -8.79 -1.35 -5.02
C GLU A 94 -8.92 -2.08 -6.34
N LYS A 95 -8.43 -3.32 -6.38
CA LYS A 95 -8.52 -4.18 -7.57
C LYS A 95 -8.65 -5.62 -7.13
N ASP A 96 -9.63 -6.31 -7.69
CA ASP A 96 -9.74 -7.75 -7.54
C ASP A 96 -8.71 -8.45 -8.42
N LYS A 97 -7.93 -9.32 -7.78
CA LYS A 97 -6.96 -10.21 -8.42
C LYS A 97 -7.44 -11.64 -8.29
N VAL A 98 -7.60 -12.28 -9.40
CA VAL A 98 -7.92 -13.71 -9.46
C VAL A 98 -6.61 -14.49 -9.43
N GLU A 99 -6.34 -15.19 -8.32
CA GLU A 99 -5.22 -16.10 -8.21
C GLU A 99 -5.72 -17.52 -8.55
N GLY A 100 -5.40 -17.96 -9.76
CA GLY A 100 -5.61 -19.35 -10.17
C GLY A 100 -4.36 -20.17 -9.85
N ASN A 101 -4.51 -21.28 -9.14
CA ASN A 101 -3.48 -22.31 -9.12
C ASN A 101 -3.73 -23.20 -10.36
N PRO A 102 -2.91 -23.14 -11.43
CA PRO A 102 -3.07 -24.04 -12.57
C PRO A 102 -2.69 -25.45 -12.10
N GLY A 103 -3.69 -26.25 -11.73
CA GLY A 103 -3.48 -27.67 -11.51
C GLY A 103 -2.84 -28.30 -12.76
N PRO A 104 -2.19 -29.49 -12.64
CA PRO A 104 -1.36 -30.10 -13.68
C PRO A 104 -2.07 -30.46 -14.98
N THR A 105 -3.37 -30.19 -15.12
CA THR A 105 -4.18 -30.47 -16.30
C THR A 105 -4.50 -29.29 -17.20
N ALA A 106 -3.94 -28.09 -16.94
CA ALA A 106 -4.22 -26.87 -17.73
C ALA A 106 -3.51 -26.83 -19.11
N GLY A 107 -2.99 -27.95 -19.61
CA GLY A 107 -2.14 -27.94 -20.79
C GLY A 107 -2.84 -28.01 -22.16
N TRP A 108 -4.11 -28.37 -22.30
CA TRP A 108 -4.66 -28.68 -23.64
C TRP A 108 -6.09 -28.20 -23.94
N GLY A 109 -6.67 -27.26 -23.18
CA GLY A 109 -8.06 -26.83 -23.36
C GLY A 109 -8.33 -25.34 -23.58
N TYR A 110 -7.32 -24.50 -23.55
CA TYR A 110 -7.48 -23.03 -23.56
C TYR A 110 -7.33 -22.40 -24.96
N GLY A 111 -8.20 -22.66 -25.89
CA GLY A 111 -8.05 -22.02 -27.19
C GLY A 111 -9.34 -21.56 -27.87
N TRP A 112 -10.42 -22.29 -27.75
CA TRP A 112 -11.53 -22.15 -28.68
C TRP A 112 -12.90 -21.85 -28.07
N GLY A 113 -13.10 -22.03 -26.76
CA GLY A 113 -14.41 -21.84 -26.11
C GLY A 113 -14.82 -20.37 -25.86
N ARG A 114 -13.92 -19.42 -25.94
CA ARG A 114 -14.19 -18.01 -25.63
C ARG A 114 -14.59 -17.16 -26.83
N LEU A 115 -14.50 -17.70 -28.05
CA LEU A 115 -14.81 -16.96 -29.27
C LEU A 115 -16.27 -17.07 -29.73
N TYR A 116 -16.99 -18.07 -29.25
CA TYR A 116 -18.40 -18.28 -29.60
C TYR A 116 -19.21 -18.55 -28.34
N GLY A 117 -19.88 -17.50 -27.86
CA GLY A 117 -20.67 -17.45 -26.64
C GLY A 117 -21.98 -18.26 -26.66
N TYR A 118 -21.93 -19.57 -26.90
CA TYR A 118 -23.04 -20.50 -26.72
C TYR A 118 -22.55 -21.78 -26.06
N GLY A 119 -22.54 -21.80 -24.73
CA GLY A 119 -22.33 -22.99 -23.94
C GLY A 119 -23.48 -23.17 -22.96
N TYR A 120 -24.48 -23.98 -23.32
CA TYR A 120 -25.48 -24.50 -22.39
C TYR A 120 -24.77 -25.27 -21.29
N GLY A 121 -25.01 -24.90 -20.03
CA GLY A 121 -24.45 -25.55 -18.88
C GLY A 121 -24.89 -27.02 -18.76
N LEU A 122 -23.92 -27.88 -18.65
CA LEU A 122 -24.04 -29.16 -17.96
C LEU A 122 -23.09 -29.09 -16.78
N GLY A 123 -23.63 -29.17 -15.58
CA GLY A 123 -22.96 -28.98 -14.31
C GLY A 123 -21.72 -29.82 -14.15
N PHE A 124 -20.63 -29.15 -13.99
CA PHE A 124 -19.39 -29.64 -13.40
C PHE A 124 -18.99 -28.66 -12.29
N ASP A 125 -19.89 -28.51 -11.32
CA ASP A 125 -19.72 -27.57 -10.20
C ASP A 125 -18.65 -28.00 -9.18
N ASP A 126 -18.02 -29.18 -9.34
CA ASP A 126 -17.13 -29.68 -8.29
C ASP A 126 -15.63 -29.78 -8.66
N TYR A 127 -15.18 -29.22 -9.79
CA TYR A 127 -13.77 -29.37 -10.20
C TYR A 127 -12.94 -28.07 -10.27
N TYR A 128 -13.51 -26.93 -9.87
CA TYR A 128 -12.77 -25.65 -9.81
C TYR A 128 -12.42 -25.23 -8.39
N ASN A 129 -11.95 -26.16 -7.59
CA ASN A 129 -11.35 -25.86 -6.28
C ASN A 129 -9.91 -25.35 -6.48
N GLY A 130 -9.74 -24.07 -6.74
CA GLY A 130 -8.40 -23.48 -6.84
C GLY A 130 -8.32 -22.04 -7.32
N VAL A 131 -9.46 -21.41 -7.56
CA VAL A 131 -9.48 -19.97 -7.89
C VAL A 131 -9.84 -19.19 -6.65
N THR A 132 -8.88 -18.47 -6.08
CA THR A 132 -9.13 -17.55 -4.98
C THR A 132 -9.12 -16.13 -5.52
N THR A 133 -10.19 -15.39 -5.29
CA THR A 133 -10.20 -13.95 -5.57
C THR A 133 -9.64 -13.21 -4.35
N VAL A 134 -8.58 -12.48 -4.56
CA VAL A 134 -7.93 -11.64 -3.55
C VAL A 134 -8.13 -10.18 -3.96
N THR A 135 -8.65 -9.35 -3.06
CA THR A 135 -8.73 -7.91 -3.30
C THR A 135 -7.41 -7.27 -2.89
N GLU A 136 -6.73 -6.64 -3.84
CA GLU A 136 -5.51 -5.86 -3.59
C GLU A 136 -5.86 -4.37 -3.45
N GLY A 137 -5.28 -3.73 -2.43
CA GLY A 137 -5.27 -2.29 -2.27
C GLY A 137 -3.94 -1.70 -2.68
N SER A 138 -3.95 -0.56 -3.35
CA SER A 138 -2.74 0.21 -3.62
C SER A 138 -2.87 1.62 -3.08
N LEU A 139 -1.84 2.06 -2.32
CA LEU A 139 -1.67 3.44 -1.87
C LEU A 139 -0.55 4.06 -2.69
N MET A 140 -0.84 5.13 -3.42
CA MET A 140 0.13 5.94 -4.15
C MET A 140 0.26 7.30 -3.46
N ILE A 141 1.50 7.77 -3.30
CA ILE A 141 1.84 9.09 -2.75
C ILE A 141 2.70 9.81 -3.78
N ASP A 142 2.28 11.00 -4.18
CA ASP A 142 3.00 11.89 -5.08
C ASP A 142 3.50 13.10 -4.32
N VAL A 143 4.79 13.41 -4.49
CA VAL A 143 5.43 14.63 -4.02
C VAL A 143 5.63 15.54 -5.22
N ILE A 144 5.03 16.72 -5.16
CA ILE A 144 4.91 17.66 -6.28
C ILE A 144 5.67 18.93 -5.91
N ASP A 145 6.53 19.41 -6.80
CA ASP A 145 7.06 20.78 -6.71
C ASP A 145 5.92 21.77 -6.97
N ARG A 146 5.58 22.56 -5.98
CA ARG A 146 4.45 23.49 -6.07
C ARG A 146 4.65 24.56 -7.15
N VAL A 147 5.87 25.07 -7.30
CA VAL A 147 6.16 26.16 -8.24
C VAL A 147 6.15 25.67 -9.68
N ARG A 148 6.77 24.50 -9.93
CA ARG A 148 6.81 23.89 -11.26
C ARG A 148 5.54 23.12 -11.61
N ASN A 149 4.73 22.78 -10.58
CA ASN A 149 3.56 21.92 -10.71
C ASN A 149 3.89 20.56 -11.35
N GLU A 150 5.02 19.98 -10.95
CA GLU A 150 5.55 18.73 -11.49
C GLU A 150 5.78 17.72 -10.36
N VAL A 151 5.47 16.44 -10.61
CA VAL A 151 5.80 15.37 -9.65
C VAL A 151 7.31 15.19 -9.64
N VAL A 152 7.91 15.37 -8.47
CA VAL A 152 9.35 15.19 -8.23
C VAL A 152 9.69 13.83 -7.65
N TRP A 153 8.72 13.19 -7.01
CA TRP A 153 8.84 11.82 -6.53
C TRP A 153 7.46 11.19 -6.38
N SER A 154 7.37 9.90 -6.64
CA SER A 154 6.18 9.10 -6.42
C SER A 154 6.53 7.75 -5.81
N GLY A 155 5.73 7.29 -4.88
CA GLY A 155 5.86 5.98 -4.25
C GLY A 155 4.52 5.27 -4.16
N THR A 156 4.52 3.97 -4.39
CA THR A 156 3.31 3.14 -4.35
C THR A 156 3.57 1.89 -3.52
N ALA A 157 2.65 1.58 -2.62
CA ALA A 157 2.60 0.32 -1.89
C ALA A 157 1.36 -0.47 -2.33
N VAL A 158 1.54 -1.77 -2.58
CA VAL A 158 0.47 -2.70 -2.93
C VAL A 158 0.41 -3.80 -1.88
N GLY A 159 -0.78 -4.12 -1.41
CA GLY A 159 -0.99 -5.16 -0.41
C GLY A 159 -2.40 -5.73 -0.47
N GLU A 160 -2.59 -6.89 0.15
CA GLU A 160 -3.89 -7.56 0.23
C GLU A 160 -4.82 -6.83 1.21
N LEU A 161 -6.07 -6.62 0.80
CA LEU A 161 -7.16 -6.08 1.63
C LEU A 161 -7.89 -7.23 2.32
N THR A 162 -7.30 -7.78 3.36
CA THR A 162 -7.96 -8.78 4.20
C THR A 162 -9.11 -8.16 4.99
N LYS A 163 -10.06 -8.98 5.46
CA LYS A 163 -11.13 -8.51 6.36
C LYS A 163 -10.58 -7.70 7.54
N LYS A 164 -9.46 -8.14 8.14
CA LYS A 164 -8.80 -7.43 9.25
C LYS A 164 -8.34 -6.02 8.86
N VAL A 165 -7.87 -5.82 7.61
CA VAL A 165 -7.46 -4.50 7.10
C VAL A 165 -8.69 -3.63 6.86
N LEU A 166 -9.77 -4.19 6.31
CA LEU A 166 -11.01 -3.45 6.08
C LEU A 166 -11.69 -3.03 7.39
N ASP A 167 -11.69 -3.89 8.41
CA ASP A 167 -12.26 -3.59 9.73
C ASP A 167 -11.43 -2.54 10.51
N ASN A 168 -10.10 -2.49 10.29
CA ASN A 168 -9.19 -1.52 10.92
C ASN A 168 -8.04 -1.15 9.97
N PRO A 169 -8.22 -0.14 9.09
CA PRO A 169 -7.24 0.22 8.06
C PRO A 169 -6.01 0.96 8.59
N ASP A 170 -6.08 1.65 9.72
CA ASP A 170 -5.01 2.51 10.23
C ASP A 170 -3.64 1.82 10.32
N PRO A 171 -3.50 0.61 10.91
CA PRO A 171 -2.21 -0.07 10.97
C PRO A 171 -1.66 -0.47 9.59
N ALA A 172 -2.52 -0.72 8.61
CA ALA A 172 -2.11 -1.04 7.25
C ALA A 172 -1.65 0.23 6.51
N ILE A 173 -2.35 1.34 6.69
CA ILE A 173 -1.97 2.66 6.17
C ILE A 173 -0.60 3.05 6.73
N ASP A 174 -0.40 2.99 8.04
CA ASP A 174 0.88 3.31 8.70
C ASP A 174 2.03 2.49 8.14
N ARG A 175 1.87 1.17 8.02
CA ARG A 175 2.89 0.28 7.43
C ARG A 175 3.18 0.62 5.97
N SER A 176 2.14 0.88 5.17
CA SER A 176 2.27 1.21 3.76
C SER A 176 3.00 2.53 3.56
N VAL A 177 2.63 3.58 4.29
CA VAL A 177 3.29 4.88 4.25
C VAL A 177 4.75 4.76 4.68
N THR A 178 5.04 4.10 5.80
CA THR A 178 6.42 3.88 6.25
C THR A 178 7.24 3.09 5.22
N ALA A 179 6.67 2.06 4.61
CA ALA A 179 7.34 1.28 3.57
C ALA A 179 7.60 2.10 2.29
N ILE A 180 6.66 2.96 1.88
CA ILE A 180 6.82 3.90 0.77
C ILE A 180 7.97 4.87 1.07
N PHE A 181 7.96 5.52 2.23
CA PHE A 181 8.96 6.50 2.61
C PHE A 181 10.34 5.89 2.92
N ALA A 182 10.43 4.58 3.16
CA ALA A 182 11.72 3.87 3.18
C ALA A 182 12.44 3.90 1.82
N ARG A 183 11.73 4.21 0.72
CA ARG A 183 12.28 4.42 -0.63
C ARG A 183 12.47 5.89 -0.98
N TYR A 184 12.10 6.81 -0.10
CA TYR A 184 12.28 8.25 -0.34
C TYR A 184 13.78 8.59 -0.28
N PRO A 185 14.30 9.43 -1.22
CA PRO A 185 15.75 9.68 -1.30
C PRO A 185 16.36 10.38 -0.09
N ILE A 186 15.54 11.12 0.69
CA ILE A 186 15.99 11.75 1.93
C ILE A 186 15.71 10.79 3.09
N THR A 187 16.75 10.39 3.81
CA THR A 187 16.63 9.50 4.98
C THR A 187 16.06 10.23 6.19
N ALA A 188 15.33 9.49 7.03
CA ALA A 188 14.91 9.98 8.35
C ALA A 188 16.15 10.26 9.22
N ARG A 189 16.07 11.31 10.02
CA ARG A 189 17.10 11.75 10.98
C ARG A 189 16.83 11.18 12.36
#